data_e060ce62334ffb4e4b7263e02f92f6e5
#
_entry.id   e060ce62334ffb4e4b7263e02f92f6e5
#
_cell.length_a   1.000
_cell.length_b   1.000
_cell.length_c   1.000
_cell.angle_alpha   90.00
_cell.angle_beta   90.00
_cell.angle_gamma   90.00
#
_symmetry.space_group_name_H-M   'P 1'
#
loop_
_entity.id
_entity.type
_entity.pdbx_description
1 polymer ?
#
loop_
_entity_poly.entity_id
_entity_poly.type
_entity_poly.pdbx_seq_one_letter_code
_entity_poly.pdbx_strand_id
1 'polypeptide(L)'
;MRLRRVVFLLEILKRRTNNTNKLTINELIERLKNEGYNVTRNTVKSDINSLIDAGYNIIETKCRSNTSCYYYESEFSIEECRIILDSLYSNKFIRNDYKRKIKEKILSNISYSDRSVLRNSVITETISTGGIDVTRNLFVLHNAIIDRKTVEFINVTRDTDKRIIEKKKVECFIPKEVYYYNDRYYLIGLNENQEIRHYRIDRLSKIISREFHDNNEKIDLKDYALINFDMFGAEKVERVELKVNKSLINSIIEKFGDRVDIHKCLEDEDYFIFSVLVGINRGLVRWILKQGAEAKVIYPEYLIEKLKEEIEKIQNLYK
;
A
#
# COMPACT_ATOMS: atom_id res chain seq x y z
N MET A 1 28.12 -4.55 34.42
CA MET A 1 28.59 -3.26 33.83
C MET A 1 28.87 -3.33 32.34
N ARG A 2 29.60 -4.32 31.79
CA ARG A 2 29.96 -4.40 30.36
C ARG A 2 28.74 -4.38 29.41
N LEU A 3 27.75 -5.24 29.63
CA LEU A 3 26.58 -5.35 28.78
C LEU A 3 25.82 -4.02 28.62
N ARG A 4 25.54 -3.33 29.75
CA ARG A 4 24.84 -2.03 29.70
C ARG A 4 25.62 -0.99 28.90
N ARG A 5 26.95 -0.97 29.00
CA ARG A 5 27.79 -0.07 28.22
C ARG A 5 27.74 -0.34 26.74
N VAL A 6 27.83 -1.62 26.34
CA VAL A 6 27.78 -2.02 24.94
C VAL A 6 26.41 -1.67 24.32
N VAL A 7 25.31 -1.93 25.02
CA VAL A 7 23.96 -1.53 24.59
C VAL A 7 23.85 -0.01 24.46
N PHE A 8 24.41 0.75 25.43
CA PHE A 8 24.38 2.21 25.35
C PHE A 8 25.24 2.75 24.21
N LEU A 9 26.41 2.16 23.94
CA LEU A 9 27.25 2.48 22.78
C LEU A 9 26.47 2.25 21.45
N LEU A 10 25.78 1.14 21.36
CA LEU A 10 24.91 0.84 20.19
C LEU A 10 23.81 1.89 20.02
N GLU A 11 23.15 2.30 21.12
CA GLU A 11 22.14 3.36 21.08
C GLU A 11 22.71 4.72 20.64
N ILE A 12 23.92 5.08 21.09
CA ILE A 12 24.62 6.29 20.61
C ILE A 12 24.80 6.19 19.07
N LEU A 13 25.36 5.09 18.60
CA LEU A 13 25.63 4.90 17.16
C LEU A 13 24.33 4.94 16.37
N LYS A 14 23.29 4.17 16.73
CA LYS A 14 22.01 4.15 16.03
C LYS A 14 21.30 5.50 15.98
N ARG A 15 21.34 6.27 17.08
CA ARG A 15 20.54 7.50 17.18
C ARG A 15 21.28 8.76 16.77
N ARG A 16 22.60 8.77 16.89
CA ARG A 16 23.41 9.99 16.74
C ARG A 16 24.31 9.99 15.50
N THR A 17 24.37 8.88 14.78
CA THR A 17 25.24 8.76 13.62
C THR A 17 24.48 8.30 12.37
N ASN A 18 25.00 8.63 11.23
CA ASN A 18 24.65 8.17 9.89
C ASN A 18 25.84 8.40 8.95
N ASN A 19 25.68 8.18 7.66
CA ASN A 19 26.73 8.37 6.66
C ASN A 19 27.29 9.80 6.57
N THR A 20 26.52 10.81 6.99
CA THR A 20 26.94 12.23 7.02
C THR A 20 27.44 12.66 8.39
N ASN A 21 26.89 12.13 9.49
CA ASN A 21 27.24 12.43 10.85
C ASN A 21 27.93 11.22 11.48
N LYS A 22 29.26 11.25 11.47
CA LYS A 22 30.11 10.17 12.01
C LYS A 22 30.74 10.59 13.30
N LEU A 23 31.04 9.64 14.19
CA LEU A 23 31.71 9.90 15.46
C LEU A 23 33.07 9.20 15.50
N THR A 24 34.06 9.92 16.00
CA THR A 24 35.38 9.38 16.32
C THR A 24 35.35 8.57 17.62
N ILE A 25 36.33 7.72 17.84
CA ILE A 25 36.45 7.00 19.11
C ILE A 25 36.50 7.97 20.30
N ASN A 26 37.16 9.11 20.18
CA ASN A 26 37.26 10.08 21.27
C ASN A 26 35.90 10.68 21.63
N GLU A 27 35.10 11.04 20.61
CA GLU A 27 33.72 11.52 20.84
C GLU A 27 32.84 10.44 21.49
N LEU A 28 32.99 9.16 21.08
CA LEU A 28 32.29 8.04 21.71
C LEU A 28 32.71 7.85 23.18
N ILE A 29 34.01 7.97 23.49
CA ILE A 29 34.52 7.92 24.89
C ILE A 29 33.93 9.04 25.72
N GLU A 30 33.90 10.27 25.22
CA GLU A 30 33.34 11.43 25.91
C GLU A 30 31.85 11.22 26.23
N ARG A 31 31.06 10.74 25.27
CA ARG A 31 29.65 10.43 25.47
C ARG A 31 29.42 9.32 26.50
N LEU A 32 30.26 8.28 26.48
CA LEU A 32 30.22 7.20 27.46
C LEU A 32 30.60 7.69 28.86
N LYS A 33 31.59 8.58 28.97
CA LYS A 33 31.99 9.19 30.24
C LYS A 33 30.87 10.03 30.84
N ASN A 34 30.16 10.80 30.06
CA ASN A 34 29.02 11.62 30.52
C ASN A 34 27.88 10.78 31.11
N GLU A 35 27.81 9.50 30.79
CA GLU A 35 26.87 8.52 31.35
C GLU A 35 27.49 7.64 32.43
N GLY A 36 28.68 8.04 32.93
CA GLY A 36 29.35 7.36 34.05
C GLY A 36 30.17 6.13 33.66
N TYR A 37 30.43 5.89 32.39
CA TYR A 37 31.28 4.80 31.93
C TYR A 37 32.74 5.27 31.74
N ASN A 38 33.62 4.90 32.66
CA ASN A 38 35.06 5.19 32.49
C ASN A 38 35.70 4.14 31.58
N VAL A 39 36.03 4.51 30.35
CA VAL A 39 36.47 3.60 29.26
C VAL A 39 37.74 4.12 28.59
N THR A 40 38.55 3.18 28.09
CA THR A 40 39.70 3.47 27.24
C THR A 40 39.36 3.30 25.76
N ARG A 41 40.25 3.82 24.90
CA ARG A 41 40.14 3.67 23.45
C ARG A 41 40.04 2.19 23.00
N ASN A 42 40.86 1.32 23.59
CA ASN A 42 40.89 -0.11 23.31
C ASN A 42 39.58 -0.79 23.71
N THR A 43 39.00 -0.38 24.83
CA THR A 43 37.72 -0.89 25.33
C THR A 43 36.59 -0.57 24.35
N VAL A 44 36.50 0.70 23.88
CA VAL A 44 35.48 1.12 22.94
C VAL A 44 35.66 0.42 21.62
N LYS A 45 36.88 0.28 21.11
CA LYS A 45 37.16 -0.44 19.86
C LYS A 45 36.77 -1.92 19.96
N SER A 46 37.09 -2.58 21.09
CA SER A 46 36.66 -3.97 21.32
C SER A 46 35.15 -4.11 21.42
N ASP A 47 34.45 -3.15 22.03
CA ASP A 47 32.99 -3.17 22.10
C ASP A 47 32.35 -2.97 20.71
N ILE A 48 32.90 -2.08 19.87
CA ILE A 48 32.46 -1.87 18.47
C ILE A 48 32.64 -3.16 17.65
N ASN A 49 33.84 -3.77 17.76
CA ASN A 49 34.09 -5.02 17.04
C ASN A 49 33.11 -6.13 17.46
N SER A 50 32.85 -6.24 18.78
CA SER A 50 31.87 -7.20 19.31
C SER A 50 30.46 -6.95 18.76
N LEU A 51 30.06 -5.72 18.50
CA LEU A 51 28.79 -5.37 17.89
C LEU A 51 28.78 -5.73 16.41
N ILE A 52 29.87 -5.47 15.68
CA ILE A 52 30.01 -5.85 14.26
C ILE A 52 29.94 -7.37 14.12
N ASP A 53 30.67 -8.11 14.96
CA ASP A 53 30.68 -9.58 14.99
C ASP A 53 29.28 -10.14 15.32
N ALA A 54 28.48 -9.41 16.10
CA ALA A 54 27.09 -9.74 16.41
C ALA A 54 26.09 -9.36 15.29
N GLY A 55 26.57 -8.84 14.15
CA GLY A 55 25.75 -8.55 12.98
C GLY A 55 25.15 -7.14 12.95
N TYR A 56 25.59 -6.23 13.83
CA TYR A 56 25.14 -4.83 13.74
C TYR A 56 25.89 -4.09 12.63
N ASN A 57 25.16 -3.33 11.81
CA ASN A 57 25.68 -2.63 10.65
C ASN A 57 26.42 -1.34 11.04
N ILE A 58 27.59 -1.49 11.68
CA ILE A 58 28.47 -0.39 12.07
C ILE A 58 29.60 -0.30 11.09
N ILE A 59 29.73 0.87 10.46
CA ILE A 59 30.73 1.14 9.42
C ILE A 59 31.87 1.96 10.02
N GLU A 60 33.12 1.46 9.85
CA GLU A 60 34.33 2.22 10.12
C GLU A 60 34.80 2.90 8.82
N THR A 61 35.11 4.18 8.88
CA THR A 61 35.60 4.97 7.76
C THR A 61 36.63 6.00 8.22
N LYS A 62 37.23 6.73 7.31
CA LYS A 62 38.13 7.83 7.61
C LYS A 62 37.43 9.17 7.57
N CYS A 63 37.62 9.99 8.60
CA CYS A 63 37.22 11.39 8.61
C CYS A 63 38.32 12.29 8.01
N ARG A 64 38.03 13.60 7.88
CA ARG A 64 38.94 14.59 7.24
C ARG A 64 40.36 14.61 7.81
N SER A 65 40.56 14.28 9.08
CA SER A 65 41.87 14.21 9.77
C SER A 65 42.53 12.83 9.65
N ASN A 66 42.15 11.98 8.72
CA ASN A 66 42.59 10.58 8.61
C ASN A 66 42.31 9.73 9.85
N THR A 67 41.45 10.21 10.75
CA THR A 67 41.06 9.52 11.99
C THR A 67 39.94 8.54 11.71
N SER A 68 39.93 7.35 12.32
CA SER A 68 38.81 6.41 12.22
C SER A 68 37.56 6.98 12.84
N CYS A 69 36.48 6.97 12.07
CA CYS A 69 35.14 7.37 12.46
C CYS A 69 34.17 6.23 12.24
N TYR A 70 33.15 6.20 13.07
CA TYR A 70 32.14 5.14 13.06
C TYR A 70 30.75 5.75 12.86
N TYR A 71 29.92 5.03 12.14
CA TYR A 71 28.49 5.31 12.06
C TYR A 71 27.70 4.02 11.95
N TYR A 72 26.44 4.09 12.35
CA TYR A 72 25.49 3.02 12.14
C TYR A 72 24.73 3.26 10.84
N GLU A 73 24.75 2.28 9.96
CA GLU A 73 23.96 2.30 8.73
C GLU A 73 22.59 1.69 9.05
N SER A 74 21.55 2.51 8.94
CA SER A 74 20.18 2.07 9.20
C SER A 74 19.72 1.08 8.13
N GLU A 75 18.78 0.18 8.50
CA GLU A 75 18.18 -0.79 7.57
C GLU A 75 17.43 -0.12 6.44
N PHE A 76 16.88 1.08 6.69
CA PHE A 76 16.18 1.89 5.68
C PHE A 76 16.91 3.21 5.46
N SER A 77 17.03 3.62 4.20
CA SER A 77 17.46 4.97 3.83
C SER A 77 16.37 6.01 4.15
N ILE A 78 16.72 7.30 4.10
CA ILE A 78 15.74 8.38 4.28
C ILE A 78 14.67 8.34 3.19
N GLU A 79 15.07 8.06 1.95
CA GLU A 79 14.22 7.98 0.78
C GLU A 79 13.22 6.83 0.90
N GLU A 80 13.69 5.66 1.33
CA GLU A 80 12.83 4.49 1.58
C GLU A 80 11.84 4.77 2.70
N CYS A 81 12.28 5.33 3.82
CA CYS A 81 11.39 5.77 4.90
C CYS A 81 10.36 6.79 4.39
N ARG A 82 10.77 7.71 3.52
CA ARG A 82 9.88 8.70 2.90
C ARG A 82 8.79 8.02 2.07
N ILE A 83 9.17 7.11 1.17
CA ILE A 83 8.23 6.37 0.31
C ILE A 83 7.22 5.59 1.15
N ILE A 84 7.70 4.88 2.18
CA ILE A 84 6.83 4.10 3.08
C ILE A 84 5.86 5.03 3.82
N LEU A 85 6.32 6.15 4.35
CA LEU A 85 5.49 7.09 5.10
C LEU A 85 4.48 7.80 4.20
N ASP A 86 4.88 8.26 3.01
CA ASP A 86 3.97 8.91 2.07
C ASP A 86 2.88 7.93 1.60
N SER A 87 3.23 6.66 1.31
CA SER A 87 2.28 5.60 0.98
C SER A 87 1.32 5.29 2.13
N LEU A 88 1.81 5.26 3.37
CA LEU A 88 0.98 5.07 4.56
C LEU A 88 0.00 6.22 4.76
N TYR A 89 0.46 7.46 4.61
CA TYR A 89 -0.37 8.65 4.83
C TYR A 89 -1.34 8.91 3.68
N SER A 90 -1.03 8.53 2.44
CA SER A 90 -1.96 8.61 1.30
C SER A 90 -3.20 7.74 1.50
N ASN A 91 -3.08 6.64 2.23
CA ASN A 91 -4.21 5.73 2.48
C ASN A 91 -5.26 6.37 3.40
N LYS A 92 -6.46 6.61 2.88
CA LYS A 92 -7.57 7.27 3.60
C LYS A 92 -8.32 6.36 4.58
N PHE A 93 -8.14 5.04 4.49
CA PHE A 93 -8.89 4.06 5.26
C PHE A 93 -8.15 3.56 6.51
N ILE A 94 -6.86 3.83 6.62
CA ILE A 94 -6.08 3.59 7.85
C ILE A 94 -6.29 4.77 8.80
N ARG A 95 -6.63 4.48 10.05
CA ARG A 95 -6.86 5.49 11.10
C ARG A 95 -5.59 6.28 11.41
N ASN A 96 -5.72 7.57 11.67
CA ASN A 96 -4.58 8.45 11.92
C ASN A 96 -3.79 8.09 13.19
N ASP A 97 -4.44 7.54 14.23
CA ASP A 97 -3.75 7.05 15.43
C ASP A 97 -2.86 5.85 15.13
N TYR A 98 -3.30 4.96 14.23
CA TYR A 98 -2.50 3.83 13.79
C TYR A 98 -1.35 4.25 12.87
N LYS A 99 -1.60 5.19 11.94
CA LYS A 99 -0.54 5.78 11.11
C LYS A 99 0.57 6.40 11.96
N ARG A 100 0.19 7.16 13.01
CA ARG A 100 1.17 7.73 13.96
C ARG A 100 2.01 6.67 14.64
N LYS A 101 1.41 5.58 15.10
CA LYS A 101 2.15 4.46 15.71
C LYS A 101 3.14 3.82 14.74
N ILE A 102 2.77 3.61 13.47
CA ILE A 102 3.69 3.07 12.46
C ILE A 102 4.81 4.08 12.17
N LYS A 103 4.47 5.37 12.00
CA LYS A 103 5.46 6.44 11.79
C LYS A 103 6.52 6.43 12.88
N GLU A 104 6.11 6.41 14.15
CA GLU A 104 7.07 6.39 15.28
C GLU A 104 7.98 5.15 15.26
N LYS A 105 7.43 3.98 14.89
CA LYS A 105 8.24 2.76 14.74
C LYS A 105 9.27 2.90 13.61
N ILE A 106 8.88 3.43 12.45
CA ILE A 106 9.81 3.65 11.31
C ILE A 106 10.89 4.65 11.73
N LEU A 107 10.49 5.80 12.29
CA LEU A 107 11.41 6.82 12.71
C LEU A 107 12.34 6.37 13.85
N SER A 108 11.94 5.39 14.68
CA SER A 108 12.80 4.86 15.73
C SER A 108 14.02 4.09 15.23
N ASN A 109 14.01 3.66 13.97
CA ASN A 109 15.09 2.90 13.34
C ASN A 109 16.11 3.76 12.57
N ILE A 110 15.92 5.08 12.53
CA ILE A 110 16.84 6.02 11.88
C ILE A 110 17.40 7.04 12.86
N SER A 111 18.48 7.73 12.48
CA SER A 111 19.16 8.73 13.30
C SER A 111 18.28 9.95 13.60
N TYR A 112 18.62 10.72 14.63
CA TYR A 112 17.90 11.98 14.96
C TYR A 112 18.01 13.03 13.87
N SER A 113 19.15 13.11 13.15
CA SER A 113 19.33 14.01 12.01
C SER A 113 18.39 13.64 10.87
N ASP A 114 18.29 12.36 10.54
CA ASP A 114 17.43 11.86 9.46
C ASP A 114 15.94 12.06 9.79
N ARG A 115 15.56 11.86 11.07
CA ARG A 115 14.20 12.17 11.54
C ARG A 115 13.80 13.62 11.31
N SER A 116 14.75 14.56 11.52
CA SER A 116 14.47 15.99 11.35
C SER A 116 14.14 16.35 9.91
N VAL A 117 14.78 15.68 8.94
CA VAL A 117 14.50 15.84 7.51
C VAL A 117 13.09 15.35 7.17
N LEU A 118 12.68 14.18 7.70
CA LEU A 118 11.37 13.59 7.42
C LEU A 118 10.21 14.30 8.13
N ARG A 119 10.42 14.89 9.31
CA ARG A 119 9.35 15.59 10.06
C ARG A 119 8.70 16.71 9.27
N ASN A 120 9.48 17.45 8.50
CA ASN A 120 9.01 18.65 7.78
C ASN A 120 8.42 18.32 6.40
N SER A 121 8.49 17.08 5.96
CA SER A 121 8.19 16.68 4.58
C SER A 121 7.02 15.71 4.44
N VAL A 122 6.61 15.06 5.52
CA VAL A 122 5.50 14.10 5.48
C VAL A 122 4.18 14.79 5.74
N ILE A 123 3.22 14.67 4.82
CA ILE A 123 1.84 15.14 5.01
C ILE A 123 1.25 14.39 6.22
N THR A 124 1.04 15.09 7.32
CA THR A 124 0.57 14.48 8.58
C THR A 124 -0.94 14.43 8.72
N GLU A 125 -1.67 15.22 7.92
CA GLU A 125 -3.12 15.30 7.98
C GLU A 125 -3.74 14.77 6.69
N THR A 126 -4.26 13.57 6.74
CA THR A 126 -5.10 13.02 5.68
C THR A 126 -6.54 12.94 6.15
N ILE A 127 -7.48 13.21 5.24
CA ILE A 127 -8.89 13.01 5.50
C ILE A 127 -9.09 11.52 5.79
N SER A 128 -9.33 11.18 7.06
CA SER A 128 -9.70 9.82 7.43
C SER A 128 -11.19 9.62 7.23
N THR A 129 -11.57 8.61 6.49
CA THR A 129 -12.98 8.25 6.28
C THR A 129 -13.61 7.58 7.50
N GLY A 130 -12.89 7.43 8.61
CA GLY A 130 -13.26 6.99 9.96
C GLY A 130 -14.44 6.01 10.13
N GLY A 131 -14.42 5.24 11.20
CA GLY A 131 -15.56 4.43 11.67
C GLY A 131 -15.31 2.92 11.65
N ILE A 132 -14.67 2.35 10.63
CA ILE A 132 -14.30 0.93 10.60
C ILE A 132 -12.80 0.79 10.86
N ASP A 133 -12.44 -0.09 11.77
CA ASP A 133 -11.04 -0.42 12.05
C ASP A 133 -10.53 -1.44 11.03
N VAL A 134 -10.04 -0.93 9.90
CA VAL A 134 -9.48 -1.75 8.80
C VAL A 134 -8.32 -2.61 9.29
N THR A 135 -7.50 -2.12 10.21
CA THR A 135 -6.33 -2.83 10.70
C THR A 135 -6.73 -4.06 11.51
N ARG A 136 -7.73 -3.91 12.38
CA ARG A 136 -8.32 -5.04 13.12
C ARG A 136 -8.95 -6.04 12.15
N ASN A 137 -9.69 -5.54 11.16
CA ASN A 137 -10.33 -6.40 10.16
C ASN A 137 -9.29 -7.20 9.37
N LEU A 138 -8.20 -6.58 8.94
CA LEU A 138 -7.09 -7.26 8.27
C LEU A 138 -6.51 -8.37 9.13
N PHE A 139 -6.28 -8.10 10.42
CA PHE A 139 -5.74 -9.09 11.35
C PHE A 139 -6.67 -10.32 11.47
N VAL A 140 -7.97 -10.09 11.67
CA VAL A 140 -8.96 -11.19 11.79
C VAL A 140 -9.06 -12.00 10.51
N LEU A 141 -9.07 -11.33 9.36
CA LEU A 141 -9.18 -11.98 8.06
C LEU A 141 -7.92 -12.77 7.69
N HIS A 142 -6.73 -12.23 7.93
CA HIS A 142 -5.49 -12.98 7.70
C HIS A 142 -5.44 -14.25 8.55
N ASN A 143 -5.80 -14.18 9.82
CA ASN A 143 -5.85 -15.36 10.67
C ASN A 143 -6.90 -16.38 10.19
N ALA A 144 -8.07 -15.91 9.77
CA ALA A 144 -9.10 -16.80 9.22
C ALA A 144 -8.64 -17.52 7.94
N ILE A 145 -7.90 -16.83 7.05
CA ILE A 145 -7.31 -17.43 5.84
C ILE A 145 -6.25 -18.47 6.22
N ILE A 146 -5.33 -18.14 7.13
CA ILE A 146 -4.26 -19.05 7.57
C ILE A 146 -4.86 -20.30 8.24
N ASP A 147 -5.84 -20.11 9.13
CA ASP A 147 -6.49 -21.18 9.87
C ASP A 147 -7.56 -21.93 9.05
N ARG A 148 -7.80 -21.56 7.80
CA ARG A 148 -8.85 -22.09 6.92
C ARG A 148 -10.23 -22.05 7.58
N LYS A 149 -10.61 -20.90 8.10
CA LYS A 149 -11.89 -20.68 8.75
C LYS A 149 -12.82 -19.84 7.90
N THR A 150 -14.09 -20.20 7.88
CA THR A 150 -15.12 -19.33 7.35
C THR A 150 -15.27 -18.09 8.22
N VAL A 151 -15.78 -17.01 7.64
CA VAL A 151 -16.06 -15.77 8.37
C VAL A 151 -17.51 -15.34 8.19
N GLU A 152 -18.04 -14.77 9.26
CA GLU A 152 -19.28 -14.03 9.28
C GLU A 152 -18.98 -12.54 9.42
N PHE A 153 -19.72 -11.69 8.73
CA PHE A 153 -19.57 -10.25 8.85
C PHE A 153 -20.82 -9.49 8.41
N ILE A 154 -20.89 -8.21 8.77
CA ILE A 154 -21.92 -7.30 8.29
C ILE A 154 -21.29 -6.34 7.30
N ASN A 155 -21.79 -6.34 6.05
CA ASN A 155 -21.46 -5.32 5.08
C ASN A 155 -22.25 -4.04 5.39
N VAL A 156 -21.56 -2.91 5.51
CA VAL A 156 -22.13 -1.63 5.89
C VAL A 156 -21.97 -0.58 4.80
N THR A 157 -22.80 0.45 4.86
CA THR A 157 -22.70 1.66 4.04
C THR A 157 -22.92 2.90 4.90
N ARG A 158 -22.89 4.09 4.31
CA ARG A 158 -23.27 5.32 4.98
C ARG A 158 -24.57 5.86 4.40
N ASP A 159 -25.40 6.43 5.26
CA ASP A 159 -26.53 7.24 4.86
C ASP A 159 -26.10 8.68 4.50
N THR A 160 -27.07 9.54 4.16
CA THR A 160 -26.86 10.96 3.84
C THR A 160 -26.37 11.78 5.04
N ASP A 161 -26.64 11.32 6.27
CA ASP A 161 -26.17 11.92 7.53
C ASP A 161 -24.77 11.43 7.91
N LYS A 162 -24.11 10.65 7.03
CA LYS A 162 -22.77 10.05 7.21
C LYS A 162 -22.73 8.97 8.30
N ARG A 163 -23.87 8.50 8.82
CA ARG A 163 -23.95 7.40 9.80
C ARG A 163 -23.71 6.07 9.11
N ILE A 164 -23.04 5.16 9.82
CA ILE A 164 -22.85 3.80 9.33
C ILE A 164 -24.13 3.02 9.53
N ILE A 165 -24.67 2.47 8.44
CA ILE A 165 -25.88 1.63 8.44
C ILE A 165 -25.54 0.24 7.90
N GLU A 166 -26.19 -0.78 8.47
CA GLU A 166 -26.07 -2.16 8.04
C GLU A 166 -26.77 -2.37 6.70
N LYS A 167 -26.08 -2.97 5.72
CA LYS A 167 -26.62 -3.24 4.40
C LYS A 167 -27.01 -4.71 4.24
N LYS A 168 -26.12 -5.62 4.61
CA LYS A 168 -26.29 -7.07 4.46
C LYS A 168 -25.43 -7.82 5.45
N LYS A 169 -26.00 -8.81 6.12
CA LYS A 169 -25.28 -9.83 6.88
C LYS A 169 -24.82 -10.92 5.92
N VAL A 170 -23.57 -11.37 6.07
CA VAL A 170 -22.99 -12.52 5.37
C VAL A 170 -22.62 -13.53 6.45
N GLU A 171 -23.26 -14.71 6.44
CA GLU A 171 -23.13 -15.68 7.53
C GLU A 171 -22.04 -16.71 7.30
N CYS A 172 -21.86 -17.14 6.06
CA CYS A 172 -20.84 -18.10 5.69
C CYS A 172 -20.07 -17.60 4.47
N PHE A 173 -18.83 -17.19 4.68
CA PHE A 173 -17.96 -16.76 3.61
C PHE A 173 -16.60 -17.43 3.77
N ILE A 174 -16.09 -18.07 2.73
CA ILE A 174 -14.76 -18.69 2.71
C ILE A 174 -13.76 -17.63 2.25
N PRO A 175 -12.99 -17.01 3.17
CA PRO A 175 -12.01 -16.01 2.80
C PRO A 175 -10.83 -16.70 2.10
N LYS A 176 -10.42 -16.20 0.95
CA LYS A 176 -9.31 -16.75 0.16
C LYS A 176 -8.11 -15.85 0.16
N GLU A 177 -8.32 -14.55 -0.04
CA GLU A 177 -7.25 -13.60 -0.20
C GLU A 177 -7.65 -12.20 0.25
N VAL A 178 -6.67 -11.42 0.71
CA VAL A 178 -6.79 -9.98 0.93
C VAL A 178 -6.03 -9.27 -0.17
N TYR A 179 -6.74 -8.53 -1.01
CA TYR A 179 -6.20 -7.87 -2.18
C TYR A 179 -6.20 -6.35 -2.01
N TYR A 180 -5.06 -5.71 -2.30
CA TYR A 180 -4.94 -4.25 -2.27
C TYR A 180 -5.04 -3.69 -3.68
N TYR A 181 -6.03 -2.81 -3.91
CA TYR A 181 -6.28 -2.20 -5.20
C TYR A 181 -6.88 -0.80 -5.05
N ASN A 182 -6.35 0.19 -5.78
CA ASN A 182 -6.82 1.58 -5.77
C ASN A 182 -7.03 2.13 -4.34
N ASP A 183 -5.98 2.09 -3.53
CA ASP A 183 -5.94 2.57 -2.13
C ASP A 183 -6.91 1.85 -1.17
N ARG A 184 -7.44 0.69 -1.54
CA ARG A 184 -8.41 -0.07 -0.74
C ARG A 184 -8.02 -1.52 -0.60
N TYR A 185 -8.36 -2.08 0.54
CA TYR A 185 -8.26 -3.51 0.77
C TYR A 185 -9.60 -4.19 0.45
N TYR A 186 -9.53 -5.29 -0.25
CA TYR A 186 -10.66 -6.15 -0.61
C TYR A 186 -10.44 -7.54 -0.03
N LEU A 187 -11.50 -8.09 0.56
CA LEU A 187 -11.60 -9.50 0.89
C LEU A 187 -12.17 -10.21 -0.33
N ILE A 188 -11.43 -11.17 -0.87
CA ILE A 188 -11.87 -12.03 -1.97
C ILE A 188 -12.08 -13.44 -1.43
N GLY A 189 -13.14 -14.11 -1.85
CA GLY A 189 -13.46 -15.45 -1.40
C GLY A 189 -14.75 -16.00 -2.03
N LEU A 190 -15.26 -17.08 -1.46
CA LEU A 190 -16.43 -17.79 -1.95
C LEU A 190 -17.63 -17.57 -1.00
N ASN A 191 -18.78 -17.30 -1.60
CA ASN A 191 -20.04 -17.26 -0.86
C ASN A 191 -20.59 -18.67 -0.65
N GLU A 192 -21.76 -18.80 -0.03
CA GLU A 192 -22.46 -20.06 0.22
C GLU A 192 -22.73 -20.87 -1.06
N ASN A 193 -22.90 -20.19 -2.20
CA ASN A 193 -23.11 -20.83 -3.51
C ASN A 193 -21.80 -21.18 -4.24
N GLN A 194 -20.65 -21.12 -3.58
CA GLN A 194 -19.31 -21.30 -4.17
C GLN A 194 -18.97 -20.29 -5.28
N GLU A 195 -19.65 -19.15 -5.30
CA GLU A 195 -19.36 -18.07 -6.26
C GLU A 195 -18.32 -17.12 -5.69
N ILE A 196 -17.35 -16.72 -6.52
CA ILE A 196 -16.35 -15.73 -6.13
C ILE A 196 -17.02 -14.38 -5.91
N ARG A 197 -16.81 -13.83 -4.72
CA ARG A 197 -17.27 -12.49 -4.32
C ARG A 197 -16.12 -11.71 -3.72
N HIS A 198 -16.21 -10.38 -3.79
CA HIS A 198 -15.29 -9.51 -3.10
C HIS A 198 -16.02 -8.42 -2.31
N TYR A 199 -15.42 -8.03 -1.19
CA TYR A 199 -15.95 -7.03 -0.29
C TYR A 199 -14.87 -6.05 0.11
N ARG A 200 -15.17 -4.77 0.14
CA ARG A 200 -14.25 -3.75 0.67
C ARG A 200 -14.11 -3.91 2.17
N ILE A 201 -12.89 -4.08 2.67
CA ILE A 201 -12.63 -4.33 4.10
C ILE A 201 -13.00 -3.12 4.96
N ASP A 202 -12.91 -1.89 4.43
CA ASP A 202 -13.37 -0.67 5.10
C ASP A 202 -14.90 -0.54 5.19
N ARG A 203 -15.64 -1.51 4.67
CA ARG A 203 -17.10 -1.64 4.77
C ARG A 203 -17.53 -2.91 5.47
N LEU A 204 -16.64 -3.58 6.18
CA LEU A 204 -16.96 -4.77 6.95
C LEU A 204 -16.95 -4.44 8.44
N SER A 205 -18.01 -4.81 9.13
CA SER A 205 -18.11 -4.70 10.58
C SER A 205 -18.43 -6.05 11.19
N LYS A 206 -18.14 -6.21 12.50
CA LYS A 206 -18.45 -7.40 13.29
C LYS A 206 -17.95 -8.70 12.64
N ILE A 207 -16.68 -8.69 12.14
CA ILE A 207 -16.09 -9.88 11.54
C ILE A 207 -15.81 -10.91 12.64
N ILE A 208 -16.31 -12.14 12.44
CA ILE A 208 -16.15 -13.27 13.36
C ILE A 208 -15.65 -14.46 12.55
N SER A 209 -14.56 -15.09 12.98
CA SER A 209 -14.13 -16.39 12.47
C SER A 209 -15.05 -17.47 12.98
N ARG A 210 -15.39 -18.41 12.10
CA ARG A 210 -16.30 -19.51 12.38
C ARG A 210 -15.59 -20.86 12.21
N GLU A 211 -16.20 -21.78 11.52
CA GLU A 211 -15.79 -23.17 11.40
C GLU A 211 -14.66 -23.35 10.38
N PHE A 212 -13.93 -24.44 10.54
CA PHE A 212 -12.93 -24.89 9.58
C PHE A 212 -13.58 -25.33 8.25
N HIS A 213 -12.87 -25.12 7.12
CA HIS A 213 -13.30 -25.58 5.79
C HIS A 213 -12.14 -26.26 5.05
N ASP A 214 -12.47 -27.25 4.24
CA ASP A 214 -11.49 -28.02 3.45
C ASP A 214 -11.25 -27.45 2.03
N ASN A 215 -11.93 -26.37 1.65
CA ASN A 215 -11.78 -25.78 0.32
C ASN A 215 -10.38 -25.19 0.15
N ASN A 216 -9.53 -25.84 -0.70
CA ASN A 216 -8.15 -25.45 -1.00
C ASN A 216 -8.02 -24.74 -2.35
N GLU A 217 -9.12 -24.40 -3.02
CA GLU A 217 -9.11 -23.72 -4.29
C GLU A 217 -8.42 -22.36 -4.18
N LYS A 218 -7.46 -22.11 -5.07
CA LYS A 218 -6.76 -20.84 -5.19
C LYS A 218 -7.44 -19.97 -6.24
N ILE A 219 -7.56 -18.68 -5.97
CA ILE A 219 -8.06 -17.71 -6.95
C ILE A 219 -6.85 -17.07 -7.62
N ASP A 220 -6.79 -17.07 -8.94
CA ASP A 220 -5.81 -16.29 -9.67
C ASP A 220 -6.18 -14.81 -9.61
N LEU A 221 -5.44 -14.06 -8.79
CA LEU A 221 -5.71 -12.64 -8.57
C LEU A 221 -5.35 -11.76 -9.78
N LYS A 222 -4.43 -12.21 -10.64
CA LYS A 222 -4.05 -11.43 -11.83
C LYS A 222 -5.22 -11.40 -12.82
N ASP A 223 -5.79 -12.56 -13.08
CA ASP A 223 -6.97 -12.67 -13.94
C ASP A 223 -8.20 -12.07 -13.26
N TYR A 224 -8.33 -12.25 -11.94
CA TYR A 224 -9.46 -11.70 -11.20
C TYR A 224 -9.55 -10.17 -11.28
N ALA A 225 -8.43 -9.47 -11.16
CA ALA A 225 -8.39 -8.00 -11.24
C ALA A 225 -8.72 -7.47 -12.63
N LEU A 226 -8.35 -8.23 -13.69
CA LEU A 226 -8.70 -7.93 -15.07
C LEU A 226 -10.19 -8.10 -15.35
N ILE A 227 -10.74 -9.22 -14.88
CA ILE A 227 -12.14 -9.56 -15.05
C ILE A 227 -13.03 -8.55 -14.30
N ASN A 228 -12.63 -8.17 -13.09
CA ASN A 228 -13.42 -7.28 -12.24
C ASN A 228 -12.91 -5.84 -12.30
N PHE A 229 -12.95 -5.24 -13.49
CA PHE A 229 -12.46 -3.87 -13.71
C PHE A 229 -12.98 -2.89 -12.64
N ASP A 230 -12.05 -2.20 -11.97
CA ASP A 230 -12.31 -1.35 -10.80
C ASP A 230 -13.05 -2.08 -9.65
N MET A 231 -12.85 -3.41 -9.53
CA MET A 231 -13.51 -4.25 -8.52
C MET A 231 -15.04 -4.20 -8.60
N PHE A 232 -15.59 -4.08 -9.82
CA PHE A 232 -16.98 -4.37 -10.11
C PHE A 232 -17.07 -5.75 -10.77
N GLY A 233 -18.01 -6.57 -10.33
CA GLY A 233 -18.25 -7.87 -10.97
C GLY A 233 -18.54 -7.69 -12.44
N ALA A 234 -17.90 -8.50 -13.29
CA ALA A 234 -18.15 -8.49 -14.72
C ALA A 234 -19.13 -9.62 -15.11
N GLU A 235 -20.04 -9.30 -16.01
CA GLU A 235 -20.95 -10.28 -16.60
C GLU A 235 -20.23 -11.10 -17.68
N LYS A 236 -19.30 -10.46 -18.39
CA LYS A 236 -18.57 -11.05 -19.50
C LYS A 236 -17.15 -10.48 -19.60
N VAL A 237 -16.21 -11.33 -19.97
CA VAL A 237 -14.84 -10.95 -20.31
C VAL A 237 -14.71 -11.00 -21.82
N GLU A 238 -14.31 -9.90 -22.43
CA GLU A 238 -14.23 -9.78 -23.88
C GLU A 238 -13.15 -8.79 -24.30
N ARG A 239 -12.67 -8.94 -25.52
CA ARG A 239 -11.80 -7.94 -26.15
C ARG A 239 -12.59 -6.67 -26.41
N VAL A 240 -12.05 -5.55 -25.94
CA VAL A 240 -12.63 -4.22 -26.16
C VAL A 240 -11.64 -3.41 -27.00
N GLU A 241 -12.15 -2.72 -28.03
CA GLU A 241 -11.35 -1.85 -28.89
C GLU A 241 -11.83 -0.40 -28.79
N LEU A 242 -10.87 0.51 -28.59
CA LEU A 242 -11.15 1.94 -28.53
C LEU A 242 -10.22 2.73 -29.46
N LYS A 243 -10.80 3.70 -30.17
CA LYS A 243 -10.08 4.80 -30.82
C LYS A 243 -9.92 5.91 -29.81
N VAL A 244 -8.67 6.34 -29.55
CA VAL A 244 -8.35 7.31 -28.48
C VAL A 244 -7.33 8.33 -28.96
N ASN A 245 -7.43 9.54 -28.44
CA ASN A 245 -6.47 10.60 -28.70
C ASN A 245 -5.09 10.24 -28.13
N LYS A 246 -4.01 10.62 -28.81
CA LYS A 246 -2.63 10.36 -28.40
C LYS A 246 -2.28 10.92 -27.00
N SER A 247 -2.97 11.97 -26.55
CA SER A 247 -2.83 12.53 -25.20
C SER A 247 -3.08 11.51 -24.09
N LEU A 248 -3.92 10.48 -24.35
CA LEU A 248 -4.31 9.47 -23.37
C LEU A 248 -3.34 8.29 -23.27
N ILE A 249 -2.24 8.25 -24.04
CA ILE A 249 -1.33 7.09 -24.08
C ILE A 249 -0.81 6.70 -22.69
N ASN A 250 -0.37 7.68 -21.89
CA ASN A 250 0.14 7.43 -20.54
C ASN A 250 -0.96 6.87 -19.61
N SER A 251 -2.16 7.44 -19.66
CA SER A 251 -3.30 6.97 -18.86
C SER A 251 -3.71 5.53 -19.20
N ILE A 252 -3.56 5.14 -20.48
CA ILE A 252 -3.86 3.78 -20.93
C ILE A 252 -2.80 2.80 -20.42
N ILE A 253 -1.52 3.15 -20.59
CA ILE A 253 -0.40 2.31 -20.10
C ILE A 253 -0.44 2.19 -18.56
N GLU A 254 -0.70 3.28 -17.83
CA GLU A 254 -0.86 3.26 -16.37
C GLU A 254 -2.02 2.35 -15.92
N LYS A 255 -3.11 2.32 -16.70
CA LYS A 255 -4.31 1.54 -16.34
C LYS A 255 -4.19 0.06 -16.70
N PHE A 256 -3.67 -0.26 -17.87
CA PHE A 256 -3.70 -1.61 -18.44
C PHE A 256 -2.31 -2.27 -18.53
N GLY A 257 -1.22 -1.49 -18.36
CA GLY A 257 0.15 -1.97 -18.51
C GLY A 257 0.44 -2.48 -19.92
N ASP A 258 1.28 -3.51 -20.01
CA ASP A 258 1.71 -4.15 -21.27
C ASP A 258 0.65 -5.05 -21.91
N ARG A 259 -0.59 -5.03 -21.40
CA ARG A 259 -1.69 -5.90 -21.86
C ARG A 259 -2.51 -5.29 -22.99
N VAL A 260 -2.13 -4.10 -23.44
CA VAL A 260 -2.79 -3.42 -24.57
C VAL A 260 -2.06 -3.70 -25.87
N ASP A 261 -2.81 -4.07 -26.88
CA ASP A 261 -2.31 -4.09 -28.26
C ASP A 261 -2.63 -2.72 -28.89
N ILE A 262 -1.59 -1.99 -29.30
CA ILE A 262 -1.72 -0.64 -29.86
C ILE A 262 -1.50 -0.67 -31.37
N HIS A 263 -2.43 -0.09 -32.11
CA HIS A 263 -2.40 0.04 -33.57
C HIS A 263 -2.52 1.50 -34.00
N LYS A 264 -1.88 1.84 -35.13
CA LYS A 264 -2.02 3.17 -35.72
C LYS A 264 -3.43 3.35 -36.26
N CYS A 265 -4.03 4.51 -36.03
CA CYS A 265 -5.24 4.92 -36.72
C CYS A 265 -4.85 5.50 -38.09
N LEU A 266 -5.25 4.83 -39.17
CA LEU A 266 -4.93 5.25 -40.56
C LEU A 266 -5.74 6.46 -41.01
N GLU A 267 -6.89 6.71 -40.41
CA GLU A 267 -7.83 7.77 -40.78
C GLU A 267 -7.53 9.09 -40.08
N ASP A 268 -6.78 9.07 -38.99
CA ASP A 268 -6.59 10.25 -38.13
C ASP A 268 -5.27 10.14 -37.37
N GLU A 269 -4.31 10.98 -37.72
CA GLU A 269 -2.96 10.94 -37.14
C GLU A 269 -2.90 11.33 -35.66
N ASP A 270 -3.90 12.05 -35.15
CA ASP A 270 -3.97 12.45 -33.73
C ASP A 270 -4.52 11.35 -32.83
N TYR A 271 -5.00 10.25 -33.41
CA TYR A 271 -5.59 9.13 -32.71
C TYR A 271 -4.81 7.83 -32.93
N PHE A 272 -5.02 6.89 -32.04
CA PHE A 272 -4.61 5.49 -32.20
C PHE A 272 -5.74 4.56 -31.73
N ILE A 273 -5.65 3.29 -32.11
CA ILE A 273 -6.58 2.26 -31.68
C ILE A 273 -5.84 1.37 -30.69
N PHE A 274 -6.45 1.05 -29.56
CA PHE A 274 -5.95 -0.01 -28.72
C PHE A 274 -7.03 -1.04 -28.43
N SER A 275 -6.58 -2.27 -28.17
CA SER A 275 -7.44 -3.35 -27.77
C SER A 275 -6.93 -4.00 -26.49
N VAL A 276 -7.84 -4.45 -25.64
CA VAL A 276 -7.54 -5.09 -24.36
C VAL A 276 -8.62 -6.12 -24.02
N LEU A 277 -8.21 -7.26 -23.45
CA LEU A 277 -9.12 -8.24 -22.87
C LEU A 277 -9.51 -7.79 -21.46
N VAL A 278 -10.78 -7.50 -21.21
CA VAL A 278 -11.25 -6.93 -19.95
C VAL A 278 -12.68 -7.34 -19.63
N GLY A 279 -13.01 -7.39 -18.35
CA GLY A 279 -14.40 -7.59 -17.91
C GLY A 279 -15.26 -6.35 -18.17
N ILE A 280 -16.33 -6.53 -18.94
CA ILE A 280 -17.27 -5.45 -19.23
C ILE A 280 -18.24 -5.31 -18.07
N ASN A 281 -18.11 -4.19 -17.35
CA ASN A 281 -18.88 -3.88 -16.18
C ASN A 281 -19.07 -2.36 -16.03
N ARG A 282 -19.78 -1.94 -15.00
CA ARG A 282 -20.03 -0.51 -14.73
C ARG A 282 -18.76 0.31 -14.48
N GLY A 283 -17.69 -0.32 -13.97
CA GLY A 283 -16.39 0.31 -13.77
C GLY A 283 -15.76 0.72 -15.10
N LEU A 284 -15.76 -0.18 -16.09
CA LEU A 284 -15.24 0.09 -17.42
C LEU A 284 -16.04 1.21 -18.11
N VAL A 285 -17.38 1.15 -18.08
CA VAL A 285 -18.23 2.20 -18.64
C VAL A 285 -17.89 3.56 -18.04
N ARG A 286 -17.77 3.66 -16.72
CA ARG A 286 -17.40 4.91 -16.05
C ARG A 286 -15.99 5.37 -16.38
N TRP A 287 -15.05 4.45 -16.53
CA TRP A 287 -13.69 4.80 -16.92
C TRP A 287 -13.66 5.38 -18.34
N ILE A 288 -14.41 4.78 -19.28
CA ILE A 288 -14.51 5.30 -20.65
C ILE A 288 -15.14 6.71 -20.64
N LEU A 289 -16.26 6.89 -19.96
CA LEU A 289 -16.92 8.19 -19.84
C LEU A 289 -16.04 9.28 -19.20
N LYS A 290 -15.13 8.90 -18.30
CA LYS A 290 -14.17 9.83 -17.71
C LYS A 290 -13.18 10.41 -18.73
N GLN A 291 -12.91 9.69 -19.84
CA GLN A 291 -12.05 10.19 -20.91
C GLN A 291 -12.72 11.25 -21.79
N GLY A 292 -14.02 11.48 -21.62
CA GLY A 292 -14.78 12.48 -22.38
C GLY A 292 -14.83 12.16 -23.87
N ALA A 293 -14.67 13.20 -24.71
CA ALA A 293 -14.70 13.06 -26.16
C ALA A 293 -13.40 12.50 -26.77
N GLU A 294 -12.38 12.28 -25.96
CA GLU A 294 -11.06 11.81 -26.42
C GLU A 294 -11.01 10.28 -26.61
N ALA A 295 -12.05 9.55 -26.20
CA ALA A 295 -12.13 8.10 -26.34
C ALA A 295 -13.46 7.66 -26.96
N LYS A 296 -13.38 6.83 -28.00
CA LYS A 296 -14.53 6.24 -28.69
C LYS A 296 -14.38 4.72 -28.69
N VAL A 297 -15.38 4.00 -28.18
CA VAL A 297 -15.45 2.53 -28.32
C VAL A 297 -15.76 2.16 -29.76
N ILE A 298 -14.99 1.21 -30.31
CA ILE A 298 -15.19 0.64 -31.64
C ILE A 298 -15.89 -0.73 -31.54
N TYR A 299 -15.48 -1.52 -30.55
CA TYR A 299 -15.97 -2.87 -30.31
C TYR A 299 -15.96 -3.19 -28.80
N PRO A 300 -16.93 -3.94 -28.29
CA PRO A 300 -18.10 -4.54 -28.96
C PRO A 300 -19.31 -3.58 -29.03
N GLU A 301 -20.23 -3.86 -29.93
CA GLU A 301 -21.41 -3.01 -30.20
C GLU A 301 -22.30 -2.80 -28.97
N TYR A 302 -22.55 -3.85 -28.19
CA TYR A 302 -23.40 -3.72 -27.00
C TYR A 302 -22.77 -2.81 -25.90
N LEU A 303 -21.44 -2.64 -25.89
CA LEU A 303 -20.79 -1.67 -25.00
C LEU A 303 -21.03 -0.24 -25.50
N ILE A 304 -21.06 -0.04 -26.80
CA ILE A 304 -21.45 1.24 -27.45
C ILE A 304 -22.87 1.61 -27.04
N GLU A 305 -23.81 0.66 -27.11
CA GLU A 305 -25.19 0.86 -26.69
C GLU A 305 -25.29 1.24 -25.18
N LYS A 306 -24.61 0.49 -24.30
CA LYS A 306 -24.54 0.83 -22.87
C LYS A 306 -24.00 2.25 -22.62
N LEU A 307 -23.01 2.69 -23.40
CA LEU A 307 -22.46 4.05 -23.30
C LEU A 307 -23.46 5.10 -23.77
N LYS A 308 -24.15 4.87 -24.87
CA LYS A 308 -25.20 5.78 -25.38
C LYS A 308 -26.30 5.97 -24.35
N GLU A 309 -26.79 4.87 -23.74
CA GLU A 309 -27.77 4.94 -22.64
C GLU A 309 -27.31 5.78 -21.43
N GLU A 310 -26.05 5.61 -21.02
CA GLU A 310 -25.51 6.40 -19.89
C GLU A 310 -25.31 7.87 -20.26
N ILE A 311 -24.88 8.17 -21.50
CA ILE A 311 -24.77 9.54 -22.03
C ILE A 311 -26.14 10.22 -22.08
N GLU A 312 -27.17 9.51 -22.56
CA GLU A 312 -28.53 10.04 -22.57
C GLU A 312 -29.07 10.34 -21.18
N LYS A 313 -28.84 9.45 -20.20
CA LYS A 313 -29.19 9.71 -18.79
C LYS A 313 -28.47 10.96 -18.27
N ILE A 314 -27.18 11.11 -18.56
CA ILE A 314 -26.41 12.30 -18.16
C ILE A 314 -27.00 13.55 -18.81
N GLN A 315 -27.26 13.52 -20.11
CA GLN A 315 -27.84 14.65 -20.85
C GLN A 315 -29.20 15.08 -20.28
N ASN A 316 -30.02 14.11 -19.86
CA ASN A 316 -31.34 14.39 -19.29
C ASN A 316 -31.27 15.02 -17.88
N LEU A 317 -30.14 14.90 -17.16
CA LEU A 317 -29.93 15.60 -15.87
C LEU A 317 -29.68 17.11 -16.04
N TYR A 318 -29.29 17.56 -17.26
CA TYR A 318 -28.97 18.96 -17.55
C TYR A 318 -29.99 19.65 -18.45
N LYS A 319 -31.10 19.01 -18.77
CA LYS A 319 -32.31 19.59 -19.38
C LYS A 319 -33.27 20.06 -18.31
#